data_844c98a54854d05ee3e4a5ceaa07301f
#
_entry.id   844c98a54854d05ee3e4a5ceaa07301f
#
_cell.length_a   1.000
_cell.length_b   1.000
_cell.length_c   1.000
_cell.angle_alpha   90.00
_cell.angle_beta   90.00
_cell.angle_gamma   90.00
#
_symmetry.space_group_name_H-M   'P 1'
#
loop_
_entity.id
_entity.type
_entity.pdbx_description
1 polymer ?
#
loop_
_entity_poly.entity_id
_entity_poly.type
_entity_poly.pdbx_seq_one_letter_code
_entity_poly.pdbx_strand_id
1 'polypeptide(L)' 'MSHYMIYGKKDCPHTQKAIADFKKKIKSFLFVDVDNNPKGLEQLLEYTDGKYMVPVIVNVDEGNVEIGYTGD' A
#
# COMPACT_ATOMS: atom_id res chain seq x y z
N MET A 1 -12.35 9.83 10.01
CA MET A 1 -11.44 9.91 8.86
C MET A 1 -10.65 8.62 8.72
N SER A 2 -10.54 8.13 7.51
CA SER A 2 -9.85 6.86 7.29
C SER A 2 -8.35 7.08 7.17
N HIS A 3 -7.59 6.18 7.78
CA HIS A 3 -6.14 6.16 7.65
C HIS A 3 -5.74 4.95 6.83
N TYR A 4 -4.79 5.13 5.93
CA TYR A 4 -4.36 4.08 5.00
C TYR A 4 -2.88 3.81 5.15
N MET A 5 -2.51 2.56 4.91
CA MET A 5 -1.10 2.16 4.77
C MET A 5 -0.93 1.66 3.34
N ILE A 6 0.08 2.18 2.65
CA ILE A 6 0.40 1.72 1.29
C ILE A 6 1.76 1.03 1.35
N TYR A 7 1.74 -0.29 1.18
CA TYR A 7 2.96 -1.09 1.15
C TYR A 7 3.35 -1.29 -0.31
N GLY A 8 4.52 -0.82 -0.69
CA GLY A 8 4.90 -0.93 -2.09
C GLY A 8 6.35 -0.56 -2.34
N LYS A 9 6.67 -0.41 -3.61
CA LYS A 9 8.01 -0.05 -4.07
C LYS A 9 7.98 1.35 -4.66
N LYS A 10 9.04 2.12 -4.38
CA LYS A 10 9.15 3.49 -4.86
C LYS A 10 9.02 3.61 -6.38
N ASP A 11 9.62 2.68 -7.09
CA ASP A 11 9.68 2.72 -8.55
C ASP A 11 8.64 1.85 -9.25
N CYS A 12 7.69 1.32 -8.51
CA CYS A 12 6.59 0.57 -9.10
C CYS A 12 5.51 1.54 -9.62
N PRO A 13 5.17 1.50 -10.91
CA PRO A 13 4.16 2.42 -11.46
C PRO A 13 2.82 2.34 -10.76
N HIS A 14 2.38 1.15 -10.39
CA HIS A 14 1.11 0.98 -9.69
C HIS A 14 1.15 1.59 -8.30
N THR A 15 2.28 1.44 -7.59
CA THR A 15 2.48 2.07 -6.28
C THR A 15 2.45 3.59 -6.41
N GLN A 16 3.16 4.12 -7.40
CA GLN A 16 3.20 5.55 -7.63
C GLN A 16 1.82 6.11 -7.96
N LYS A 17 1.05 5.37 -8.74
CA LYS A 17 -0.31 5.78 -9.07
C LYS A 17 -1.20 5.81 -7.84
N ALA A 18 -1.09 4.81 -6.98
CA ALA A 18 -1.85 4.78 -5.74
C ALA A 18 -1.52 5.99 -4.86
N ILE A 19 -0.24 6.28 -4.70
CA ILE A 19 0.21 7.42 -3.90
C ILE A 19 -0.32 8.73 -4.49
N ALA A 20 -0.19 8.89 -5.80
CA ALA A 20 -0.65 10.12 -6.47
C ALA A 20 -2.16 10.29 -6.31
N ASP A 21 -2.93 9.23 -6.49
CA ASP A 21 -4.38 9.29 -6.35
C ASP A 21 -4.80 9.61 -4.93
N PHE A 22 -4.11 9.04 -3.93
CA PHE A 22 -4.41 9.32 -2.53
C PHE A 22 -4.11 10.76 -2.17
N LYS A 23 -3.02 11.32 -2.69
CA LYS A 23 -2.70 12.73 -2.49
C LYS A 23 -3.75 13.62 -3.15
N LYS A 24 -4.16 13.27 -4.36
CA LYS A 24 -5.16 14.04 -5.10
C LYS A 24 -6.50 14.05 -4.37
N LYS A 25 -6.88 12.94 -3.76
CA LYS A 25 -8.12 12.82 -3.01
C LYS A 25 -7.99 13.30 -1.57
N ILE A 26 -6.83 13.79 -1.19
CA ILE A 26 -6.53 14.29 0.16
C ILE A 26 -6.81 13.21 1.22
N LYS A 27 -6.44 11.99 0.92
CA LYS A 27 -6.57 10.89 1.87
C LYS A 27 -5.32 10.78 2.72
N SER A 28 -5.50 10.52 4.01
CA SER A 28 -4.39 10.32 4.92
C SER A 28 -3.80 8.93 4.73
N PHE A 29 -2.48 8.84 4.46
CA PHE A 29 -1.83 7.56 4.28
C PHE A 29 -0.38 7.61 4.71
N LEU A 30 0.16 6.43 5.00
CA LEU A 30 1.57 6.25 5.27
C LEU A 30 2.13 5.28 4.23
N PHE A 31 3.18 5.71 3.54
CA PHE A 31 3.84 4.85 2.56
C PHE A 31 4.93 4.02 3.23
N VAL A 32 4.91 2.72 3.00
CA VAL A 32 5.92 1.78 3.51
C VAL A 32 6.67 1.22 2.32
N ASP A 33 7.96 1.57 2.23
CA ASP A 33 8.84 1.09 1.16
C ASP A 33 9.37 -0.29 1.55
N VAL A 34 8.78 -1.34 0.98
CA VAL A 34 9.10 -2.71 1.36
C VAL A 34 10.49 -3.15 0.91
N ASP A 35 11.10 -2.44 -0.04
CA ASP A 35 12.46 -2.74 -0.47
C ASP A 35 13.50 -2.32 0.58
N ASN A 36 13.19 -1.28 1.35
CA ASN A 36 14.10 -0.74 2.34
C ASN A 36 13.62 -0.94 3.78
N ASN A 37 12.53 -1.67 3.96
CA ASN A 37 11.93 -1.89 5.27
C ASN A 37 11.58 -3.37 5.44
N PRO A 38 12.48 -4.17 6.05
CA PRO A 38 12.22 -5.61 6.22
C PRO A 38 10.93 -5.93 6.95
N LYS A 39 10.57 -5.14 7.95
CA LYS A 39 9.31 -5.33 8.66
C LYS A 39 8.12 -5.03 7.78
N GLY A 40 8.24 -4.01 6.94
CA GLY A 40 7.19 -3.68 5.99
C GLY A 40 6.97 -4.80 4.99
N LEU A 41 8.05 -5.40 4.51
CA LEU A 41 7.95 -6.53 3.60
C LEU A 41 7.28 -7.73 4.29
N GLU A 42 7.66 -7.99 5.53
CA GLU A 42 7.05 -9.08 6.30
C GLU A 42 5.54 -8.86 6.45
N GLN A 43 5.13 -7.64 6.76
CA GLN A 43 3.72 -7.31 6.88
C GLN A 43 2.99 -7.45 5.55
N LEU A 44 3.61 -7.01 4.46
CA LEU A 44 3.03 -7.17 3.13
C LEU A 44 2.79 -8.64 2.82
N LEU A 45 3.75 -9.49 3.12
CA LEU A 45 3.62 -10.92 2.85
C LEU A 45 2.53 -11.57 3.71
N GLU A 46 2.29 -11.05 4.90
CA GLU A 46 1.19 -11.52 5.74
C GLU A 46 -0.15 -11.21 5.09
N TYR A 47 -0.30 -10.00 4.53
CA TYR A 47 -1.54 -9.60 3.85
C TYR A 47 -1.77 -10.37 2.56
N THR A 48 -0.70 -10.77 1.88
CA THR A 48 -0.80 -11.41 0.57
C THR A 48 -0.66 -12.92 0.63
N ASP A 49 -0.64 -13.50 1.83
CA ASP A 49 -0.49 -14.93 2.03
C ASP A 49 0.81 -15.47 1.44
N GLY A 50 1.89 -14.72 1.64
CA GLY A 50 3.22 -15.13 1.21
C GLY A 50 3.59 -14.77 -0.21
N LYS A 51 2.73 -14.06 -0.93
CA LYS A 51 3.01 -13.66 -2.31
C LYS A 51 3.54 -12.23 -2.35
N TYR A 52 4.60 -12.01 -3.11
CA TYR A 52 5.14 -10.67 -3.27
C TYR A 52 4.31 -9.91 -4.31
N MET A 53 3.39 -9.11 -3.84
CA MET A 53 2.52 -8.30 -4.70
C MET A 53 2.48 -6.87 -4.18
N VAL A 54 2.69 -5.91 -5.05
CA VAL A 54 2.67 -4.49 -4.70
C VAL A 54 1.78 -3.74 -5.68
N PRO A 55 1.12 -2.67 -5.25
CA PRO A 55 1.02 -2.23 -3.85
C PRO A 55 -0.06 -3.00 -3.08
N VAL A 56 0.08 -3.02 -1.77
CA VAL A 56 -0.98 -3.48 -0.87
C VAL A 56 -1.46 -2.27 -0.09
N ILE A 57 -2.76 -2.01 -0.15
CA ILE A 57 -3.36 -0.84 0.49
C ILE A 57 -4.26 -1.32 1.61
N VAL A 58 -3.97 -0.86 2.82
CA VAL A 58 -4.72 -1.25 4.01
C VAL A 58 -5.47 -0.05 4.55
N ASN A 59 -6.79 -0.20 4.70
CA ASN A 59 -7.58 0.77 5.43
C ASN A 59 -7.54 0.38 6.90
N VAL A 60 -6.74 1.11 7.68
CA VAL A 60 -6.46 0.75 9.06
C VAL A 60 -7.71 0.82 9.92
N ASP A 61 -8.56 1.81 9.67
CA ASP A 61 -9.76 2.02 10.48
C ASP A 61 -10.80 0.93 10.25
N GLU A 62 -10.95 0.46 9.02
CA GLU A 62 -11.97 -0.53 8.68
C GLU A 62 -11.40 -1.93 8.54
N GLY A 63 -10.08 -2.06 8.50
CA GLY A 63 -9.44 -3.36 8.36
C GLY A 63 -9.52 -3.96 6.96
N ASN A 64 -9.88 -3.16 5.96
CA ASN A 64 -9.95 -3.63 4.58
C ASN A 64 -8.58 -3.64 3.93
N VAL A 65 -8.32 -4.66 3.13
CA VAL A 65 -7.05 -4.82 2.43
C VAL A 65 -7.32 -4.93 0.93
N GLU A 66 -6.64 -4.11 0.15
CA GLU A 66 -6.70 -4.17 -1.31
C GLU A 66 -5.33 -4.55 -1.84
N ILE A 67 -5.26 -5.63 -2.62
CA ILE A 67 -4.01 -6.12 -3.18
C ILE A 67 -3.95 -5.74 -4.65
N GLY A 68 -2.92 -4.96 -5.00
CA GLY A 68 -2.81 -4.39 -6.32
C GLY A 68 -3.66 -3.14 -6.44
N TYR A 69 -3.27 -2.23 -7.32
CA TYR A 69 -4.00 -0.98 -7.50
C TYR A 69 -4.05 -0.64 -8.98
N THR A 70 -5.26 -0.59 -9.52
CA THR A 70 -5.46 -0.31 -10.94
C THR A 70 -5.77 1.16 -11.21
N GLY A 71 -6.14 1.89 -10.19
CA GLY A 71 -6.47 3.30 -10.34
C GLY A 71 -7.89 3.56 -10.77
N ASP A 72 -8.73 2.58 -10.70
CA ASP A 72 -10.15 2.74 -11.06
C ASP A 72 -10.97 3.32 -9.93
#